data_d86a1a7b0e84c64b512b16113017ed77
#
_entry.id   d86a1a7b0e84c64b512b16113017ed77
#
_cell.length_a   1.000
_cell.length_b   1.000
_cell.length_c   1.000
_cell.angle_alpha   90.00
_cell.angle_beta   90.00
_cell.angle_gamma   90.00
#
_symmetry.space_group_name_H-M   'P 1'
#
loop_
_entity.id
_entity.type
_entity.pdbx_description
1 polymer ?
#
loop_
_entity_poly.entity_id
_entity_poly.type
_entity_poly.pdbx_seq_one_letter_code
_entity_poly.pdbx_strand_id
1 'polypeptide(L)'
;MKFRTRSILIEPSIEGGIKVSFTTHDASFSSDIMHKYEGKDYEVTFKEYKKKRSLDANAYMWVLAGKIANHPDILISKEEVYKKAIRDYGVSEAFPVRNDLMEYILQDHVNKGLGYSFDILGPCKNYEGYTNVMFYYGSSGYDSAKMSKLIDGMIEDAKDLGIETLPAGEIERMKREWG
;
A
#
# COMPACT_ATOMS: atom_id res chain seq x y z
N MET A 1 18.71 -13.83 4.71
CA MET A 1 17.96 -13.97 5.97
C MET A 1 17.07 -12.74 6.17
N LYS A 2 15.88 -12.86 6.75
CA LYS A 2 14.96 -11.73 6.99
C LYS A 2 14.37 -11.89 8.40
N PHE A 3 14.48 -10.86 9.21
CA PHE A 3 13.93 -10.82 10.57
C PHE A 3 13.40 -9.41 10.87
N ARG A 4 12.68 -9.28 11.98
CA ARG A 4 12.16 -8.00 12.47
C ARG A 4 12.87 -7.62 13.75
N THR A 5 13.18 -6.33 13.90
CA THR A 5 13.68 -5.77 15.14
C THR A 5 12.94 -4.47 15.46
N ARG A 6 12.79 -4.15 16.74
CA ARG A 6 12.27 -2.87 17.23
C ARG A 6 13.36 -1.93 17.72
N SER A 7 14.58 -2.45 17.86
CA SER A 7 15.71 -1.69 18.41
C SER A 7 16.94 -1.90 17.55
N ILE A 8 17.54 -0.81 17.13
CA ILE A 8 18.82 -0.75 16.44
C ILE A 8 19.73 0.15 17.29
N LEU A 9 20.85 -0.39 17.73
CA LEU A 9 21.89 0.34 18.44
C LEU A 9 23.04 0.61 17.47
N ILE A 10 23.48 1.85 17.42
CA ILE A 10 24.61 2.29 16.58
C ILE A 10 25.65 2.88 17.52
N GLU A 11 26.84 2.32 17.53
CA GLU A 11 27.95 2.73 18.41
C GLU A 11 29.28 2.73 17.64
N PRO A 12 30.28 3.54 18.06
CA PRO A 12 31.62 3.46 17.49
C PRO A 12 32.20 2.07 17.72
N SER A 13 32.91 1.51 16.75
CA SER A 13 33.64 0.25 16.90
C SER A 13 35.06 0.49 17.39
N ILE A 14 35.53 -0.38 18.28
CA ILE A 14 36.91 -0.35 18.78
C ILE A 14 37.92 -0.65 17.65
N GLU A 15 37.48 -1.40 16.65
CA GLU A 15 38.29 -1.77 15.46
C GLU A 15 38.27 -0.69 14.36
N GLY A 16 37.59 0.45 14.62
CA GLY A 16 37.33 1.50 13.66
C GLY A 16 35.95 1.33 12.95
N GLY A 17 35.37 2.44 12.55
CA GLY A 17 34.05 2.45 11.91
C GLY A 17 32.89 2.42 12.92
N ILE A 18 31.78 1.82 12.53
CA ILE A 18 30.50 1.82 13.27
C ILE A 18 30.06 0.37 13.47
N LYS A 19 29.74 0.02 14.71
CA LYS A 19 29.07 -1.24 15.03
C LYS A 19 27.55 -1.03 15.08
N VAL A 20 26.81 -1.81 14.33
CA VAL A 20 25.36 -1.82 14.35
C VAL A 20 24.86 -3.12 14.97
N SER A 21 24.13 -3.01 16.06
CA SER A 21 23.57 -4.15 16.79
C SER A 21 22.04 -4.07 16.77
N PHE A 22 21.39 -5.21 16.68
CA PHE A 22 19.92 -5.33 16.75
C PHE A 22 19.54 -6.62 17.49
N THR A 23 18.42 -6.57 18.18
CA THR A 23 17.86 -7.73 18.86
C THR A 23 16.67 -8.25 18.08
N THR A 24 16.66 -9.54 17.78
CA THR A 24 15.50 -10.23 17.21
C THR A 24 15.00 -11.30 18.19
N HIS A 25 13.68 -11.45 18.27
CA HIS A 25 13.02 -12.51 19.03
C HIS A 25 12.64 -13.71 18.15
N ASP A 26 13.17 -13.76 16.93
CA ASP A 26 12.94 -14.89 16.04
C ASP A 26 13.73 -16.10 16.53
N ALA A 27 12.99 -17.11 17.00
CA ALA A 27 13.56 -18.33 17.57
C ALA A 27 14.31 -19.23 16.56
N SER A 28 14.25 -18.89 15.27
CA SER A 28 15.02 -19.59 14.23
C SER A 28 16.52 -19.28 14.24
N PHE A 29 16.98 -18.41 15.12
CA PHE A 29 18.38 -18.09 15.31
C PHE A 29 19.08 -19.19 16.12
N SER A 30 19.69 -20.14 15.45
CA SER A 30 20.51 -21.19 16.05
C SER A 30 22.01 -20.85 15.92
N SER A 31 22.85 -21.48 16.76
CA SER A 31 24.31 -21.37 16.69
C SER A 31 24.89 -21.71 15.30
N ASP A 32 24.23 -22.59 14.56
CA ASP A 32 24.63 -22.98 13.20
C ASP A 32 24.53 -21.82 12.21
N ILE A 33 23.65 -20.85 12.47
CA ILE A 33 23.51 -19.65 11.63
C ILE A 33 24.70 -18.71 11.85
N MET A 34 25.25 -18.61 13.06
CA MET A 34 26.41 -17.76 13.35
C MET A 34 27.62 -18.18 12.50
N HIS A 35 27.96 -19.46 12.48
CA HIS A 35 29.09 -19.99 11.68
C HIS A 35 28.89 -19.84 10.17
N LYS A 36 27.64 -19.86 9.69
CA LYS A 36 27.32 -19.70 8.28
C LYS A 36 27.68 -18.32 7.73
N TYR A 37 27.65 -17.30 8.58
CA TYR A 37 27.83 -15.90 8.18
C TYR A 37 29.18 -15.31 8.61
N GLU A 38 30.02 -16.08 9.25
CA GLU A 38 31.34 -15.67 9.69
C GLU A 38 32.30 -15.52 8.50
N GLY A 39 33.15 -14.47 8.51
CA GLY A 39 34.22 -14.27 7.54
C GLY A 39 33.80 -13.90 6.12
N LYS A 40 32.60 -13.34 5.93
CA LYS A 40 32.11 -12.87 4.63
C LYS A 40 31.57 -11.46 4.72
N ASP A 41 31.62 -10.73 3.60
CA ASP A 41 31.01 -9.42 3.48
C ASP A 41 29.51 -9.55 3.18
N TYR A 42 28.71 -8.70 3.80
CA TYR A 42 27.25 -8.69 3.63
C TYR A 42 26.74 -7.27 3.42
N GLU A 43 25.81 -7.15 2.50
CA GLU A 43 24.97 -5.96 2.39
C GLU A 43 23.77 -6.07 3.35
N VAL A 44 23.63 -5.09 4.25
CA VAL A 44 22.53 -5.05 5.22
C VAL A 44 21.63 -3.85 4.90
N THR A 45 20.37 -4.12 4.62
CA THR A 45 19.36 -3.09 4.32
C THR A 45 18.33 -3.03 5.43
N PHE A 46 18.14 -1.84 6.01
CA PHE A 46 17.06 -1.57 6.96
C PHE A 46 15.88 -0.90 6.23
N LYS A 47 14.69 -1.44 6.44
CA LYS A 47 13.44 -0.86 5.93
C LYS A 47 12.42 -0.81 7.06
N GLU A 48 11.65 0.28 7.15
CA GLU A 48 10.52 0.32 8.05
C GLU A 48 9.58 -0.86 7.79
N TYR A 49 9.27 -1.61 8.86
CA TYR A 49 8.31 -2.69 8.74
C TYR A 49 6.89 -2.13 8.74
N LYS A 50 6.22 -2.27 7.61
CA LYS A 50 4.77 -2.03 7.50
C LYS A 50 4.07 -3.37 7.37
N LYS A 51 3.09 -3.60 8.24
CA LYS A 51 2.26 -4.82 8.15
C LYS A 51 1.54 -4.80 6.81
N LYS A 52 1.74 -5.83 6.00
CA LYS A 52 1.02 -5.96 4.74
C LYS A 52 -0.47 -6.15 5.04
N ARG A 53 -1.35 -5.65 4.15
CA ARG A 53 -2.77 -5.95 4.16
C ARG A 53 -2.99 -7.46 4.26
N SER A 54 -4.01 -7.89 5.01
CA SER A 54 -4.38 -9.29 5.07
C SER A 54 -5.04 -9.74 3.76
N LEU A 55 -4.99 -11.03 3.46
CA LEU A 55 -5.76 -11.62 2.36
C LEU A 55 -7.26 -11.42 2.57
N ASP A 56 -7.72 -11.46 3.84
CA ASP A 56 -9.12 -11.27 4.21
C ASP A 56 -9.60 -9.85 3.91
N ALA A 57 -8.78 -8.82 4.19
CA ALA A 57 -9.07 -7.44 3.82
C ALA A 57 -9.26 -7.28 2.30
N ASN A 58 -8.37 -7.90 1.53
CA ASN A 58 -8.49 -7.85 0.07
C ASN A 58 -9.72 -8.62 -0.42
N ALA A 59 -10.00 -9.79 0.13
CA ALA A 59 -11.18 -10.57 -0.23
C ALA A 59 -12.47 -9.82 0.09
N TYR A 60 -12.56 -9.20 1.28
CA TYR A 60 -13.73 -8.42 1.67
C TYR A 60 -13.96 -7.19 0.79
N MET A 61 -12.90 -6.47 0.42
CA MET A 61 -12.99 -5.38 -0.55
C MET A 61 -13.64 -5.84 -1.86
N TRP A 62 -13.22 -7.00 -2.40
CA TRP A 62 -13.80 -7.55 -3.63
C TRP A 62 -15.24 -8.05 -3.45
N VAL A 63 -15.60 -8.52 -2.26
CA VAL A 63 -17.00 -8.86 -1.93
C VAL A 63 -17.86 -7.59 -1.95
N LEU A 64 -17.41 -6.49 -1.33
CA LEU A 64 -18.11 -5.21 -1.38
C LEU A 64 -18.24 -4.68 -2.81
N ALA A 65 -17.16 -4.68 -3.59
CA ALA A 65 -17.17 -4.26 -4.98
C ALA A 65 -18.18 -5.07 -5.81
N GLY A 66 -18.26 -6.38 -5.61
CA GLY A 66 -19.22 -7.25 -6.26
C GLY A 66 -20.67 -6.97 -5.83
N LYS A 67 -20.92 -6.74 -4.54
CA LYS A 67 -22.26 -6.39 -4.03
C LYS A 67 -22.75 -5.06 -4.61
N ILE A 68 -21.89 -4.04 -4.62
CA ILE A 68 -22.19 -2.72 -5.20
C ILE A 68 -22.47 -2.85 -6.70
N ALA A 69 -21.61 -3.54 -7.45
CA ALA A 69 -21.77 -3.72 -8.90
C ALA A 69 -23.06 -4.47 -9.28
N ASN A 70 -23.55 -5.35 -8.41
CA ASN A 70 -24.79 -6.12 -8.62
C ASN A 70 -26.05 -5.38 -8.16
N HIS A 71 -25.93 -4.16 -7.62
CA HIS A 71 -27.10 -3.37 -7.25
C HIS A 71 -27.87 -2.92 -8.51
N PRO A 72 -29.22 -2.96 -8.52
CA PRO A 72 -30.00 -2.64 -9.71
C PRO A 72 -29.73 -1.27 -10.33
N ASP A 73 -29.38 -0.29 -9.51
CA ASP A 73 -29.10 1.09 -9.94
C ASP A 73 -27.65 1.30 -10.39
N ILE A 74 -26.80 0.27 -10.29
CA ILE A 74 -25.39 0.32 -10.65
C ILE A 74 -25.15 -0.51 -11.91
N LEU A 75 -24.75 0.14 -13.00
CA LEU A 75 -24.56 -0.48 -14.32
C LEU A 75 -23.07 -0.57 -14.71
N ILE A 76 -22.19 -0.80 -13.74
CA ILE A 76 -20.76 -0.90 -13.97
C ILE A 76 -20.19 -2.22 -13.39
N SER A 77 -19.05 -2.63 -13.90
CA SER A 77 -18.36 -3.83 -13.41
C SER A 77 -17.79 -3.64 -12.00
N LYS A 78 -17.51 -4.74 -11.30
CA LYS A 78 -16.85 -4.70 -9.98
C LYS A 78 -15.44 -4.08 -10.05
N GLU A 79 -14.77 -4.19 -11.20
CA GLU A 79 -13.49 -3.57 -11.49
C GLU A 79 -13.64 -2.04 -11.60
N GLU A 80 -14.71 -1.55 -12.15
CA GLU A 80 -15.03 -0.11 -12.22
C GLU A 80 -15.44 0.43 -10.87
N VAL A 81 -16.23 -0.30 -10.08
CA VAL A 81 -16.50 0.03 -8.66
C VAL A 81 -15.18 0.15 -7.88
N TYR A 82 -14.29 -0.81 -8.04
CA TYR A 82 -12.97 -0.75 -7.39
C TYR A 82 -12.15 0.47 -7.83
N LYS A 83 -12.10 0.77 -9.14
CA LYS A 83 -11.39 1.96 -9.64
C LYS A 83 -11.97 3.25 -9.08
N LYS A 84 -13.32 3.33 -8.99
CA LYS A 84 -13.99 4.48 -8.36
C LYS A 84 -13.60 4.59 -6.89
N ALA A 85 -13.66 3.51 -6.14
CA ALA A 85 -13.27 3.51 -4.72
C ALA A 85 -11.80 3.94 -4.51
N ILE A 86 -10.86 3.51 -5.40
CA ILE A 86 -9.47 3.99 -5.37
C ILE A 86 -9.39 5.50 -5.57
N ARG A 87 -10.18 6.09 -6.45
CA ARG A 87 -10.20 7.55 -6.70
C ARG A 87 -10.76 8.32 -5.50
N ASP A 88 -11.82 7.80 -4.89
CA ASP A 88 -12.56 8.48 -3.84
C ASP A 88 -11.90 8.32 -2.45
N TYR A 89 -11.38 7.13 -2.14
CA TYR A 89 -10.90 6.76 -0.79
C TYR A 89 -9.44 6.29 -0.75
N GLY A 90 -8.86 6.02 -1.92
CA GLY A 90 -7.51 5.46 -2.02
C GLY A 90 -6.40 6.48 -1.82
N VAL A 91 -5.18 6.04 -2.13
CA VAL A 91 -3.99 6.90 -2.10
C VAL A 91 -3.87 7.62 -3.44
N SER A 92 -3.73 8.94 -3.37
CA SER A 92 -3.46 9.79 -4.53
C SER A 92 -2.41 10.84 -4.20
N GLU A 93 -1.65 11.25 -5.19
CA GLU A 93 -0.62 12.28 -5.06
C GLU A 93 -0.56 13.10 -6.35
N ALA A 94 -0.40 14.43 -6.20
CA ALA A 94 -0.28 15.34 -7.32
C ALA A 94 1.18 15.74 -7.57
N PHE A 95 1.64 15.57 -8.81
CA PHE A 95 2.99 15.96 -9.21
C PHE A 95 2.99 16.79 -10.49
N PRO A 96 3.91 17.75 -10.63
CA PRO A 96 4.19 18.37 -11.90
C PRO A 96 4.97 17.38 -12.79
N VAL A 97 4.43 17.09 -13.95
CA VAL A 97 5.03 16.20 -14.96
C VAL A 97 5.47 17.04 -16.14
N ARG A 98 6.69 16.84 -16.62
CA ARG A 98 7.23 17.51 -17.79
C ARG A 98 6.49 17.05 -19.05
N ASN A 99 6.05 18.00 -19.88
CA ASN A 99 5.14 17.73 -21.00
C ASN A 99 5.70 16.76 -22.05
N ASP A 100 7.02 16.82 -22.30
CA ASP A 100 7.69 15.94 -23.27
C ASP A 100 7.86 14.48 -22.79
N LEU A 101 7.72 14.24 -21.48
CA LEU A 101 7.77 12.89 -20.87
C LEU A 101 6.38 12.38 -20.43
N MET A 102 5.34 13.21 -20.61
CA MET A 102 4.02 12.93 -20.04
C MET A 102 3.47 11.59 -20.52
N GLU A 103 3.42 11.35 -21.81
CA GLU A 103 2.87 10.12 -22.38
C GLU A 103 3.55 8.87 -21.80
N TYR A 104 4.88 8.88 -21.74
CA TYR A 104 5.66 7.77 -21.17
C TYR A 104 5.33 7.53 -19.69
N ILE A 105 5.31 8.61 -18.87
CA ILE A 105 5.07 8.51 -17.43
C ILE A 105 3.65 8.03 -17.13
N LEU A 106 2.65 8.55 -17.85
CA LEU A 106 1.26 8.15 -17.66
C LEU A 106 1.03 6.70 -18.06
N GLN A 107 1.61 6.28 -19.19
CA GLN A 107 1.51 4.89 -19.64
C GLN A 107 2.21 3.92 -18.67
N ASP A 108 3.41 4.25 -18.20
CA ASP A 108 4.12 3.45 -17.18
C ASP A 108 3.29 3.32 -15.90
N HIS A 109 2.66 4.42 -15.47
CA HIS A 109 1.82 4.41 -14.26
C HIS A 109 0.61 3.47 -14.40
N VAL A 110 -0.13 3.57 -15.49
CA VAL A 110 -1.33 2.72 -15.72
C VAL A 110 -0.95 1.24 -15.88
N ASN A 111 0.19 0.95 -16.49
CA ASN A 111 0.67 -0.42 -16.69
C ASN A 111 1.06 -1.14 -15.38
N LYS A 112 1.14 -0.44 -14.24
CA LYS A 112 1.42 -1.05 -12.92
C LYS A 112 0.27 -1.93 -12.41
N GLY A 113 -0.93 -1.82 -13.02
CA GLY A 113 -2.03 -2.71 -12.74
C GLY A 113 -3.36 -2.04 -12.45
N LEU A 114 -4.33 -2.85 -12.08
CA LEU A 114 -5.69 -2.40 -11.80
C LEU A 114 -5.72 -1.39 -10.63
N GLY A 115 -6.44 -0.28 -10.82
CA GLY A 115 -6.55 0.80 -9.85
C GLY A 115 -5.50 1.91 -10.00
N TYR A 116 -4.46 1.69 -10.81
CA TYR A 116 -3.55 2.76 -11.20
C TYR A 116 -4.19 3.60 -12.32
N SER A 117 -4.41 4.87 -12.04
CA SER A 117 -5.00 5.83 -12.97
C SER A 117 -4.51 7.24 -12.68
N PHE A 118 -4.90 8.20 -13.51
CA PHE A 118 -4.50 9.60 -13.36
C PHE A 118 -5.59 10.55 -13.83
N ASP A 119 -5.49 11.80 -13.38
CA ASP A 119 -6.23 12.95 -13.90
C ASP A 119 -5.26 14.08 -14.23
N ILE A 120 -5.44 14.72 -15.39
CA ILE A 120 -4.69 15.90 -15.77
C ILE A 120 -5.37 17.11 -15.13
N LEU A 121 -4.64 17.79 -14.23
CA LEU A 121 -5.16 18.94 -13.49
C LEU A 121 -4.94 20.29 -14.24
N GLY A 122 -4.06 20.30 -15.24
CA GLY A 122 -3.74 21.48 -16.04
C GLY A 122 -2.31 21.98 -15.88
N PRO A 123 -1.95 23.07 -16.58
CA PRO A 123 -0.58 23.61 -16.59
C PRO A 123 -0.06 23.94 -15.19
N CYS A 124 1.20 23.63 -14.93
CA CYS A 124 1.85 23.99 -13.68
C CYS A 124 2.16 25.49 -13.66
N LYS A 125 1.68 26.21 -12.63
CA LYS A 125 1.90 27.66 -12.50
C LYS A 125 3.36 28.01 -12.16
N ASN A 126 4.08 27.10 -11.51
CA ASN A 126 5.43 27.36 -11.01
C ASN A 126 6.53 26.91 -11.96
N TYR A 127 6.21 26.06 -12.93
CA TYR A 127 7.19 25.49 -13.87
C TYR A 127 6.61 25.50 -15.29
N GLU A 128 7.21 26.32 -16.16
CA GLU A 128 6.89 26.32 -17.58
C GLU A 128 7.25 24.97 -18.22
N GLY A 129 6.42 24.46 -19.13
CA GLY A 129 6.62 23.15 -19.76
C GLY A 129 6.21 21.96 -18.90
N TYR A 130 5.55 22.19 -17.75
CA TYR A 130 5.02 21.15 -16.88
C TYR A 130 3.50 21.23 -16.75
N THR A 131 2.88 20.08 -16.55
CA THR A 131 1.45 19.92 -16.26
C THR A 131 1.29 19.19 -14.94
N ASN A 132 0.41 19.68 -14.06
CA ASN A 132 0.06 18.99 -12.83
C ASN A 132 -0.82 17.79 -13.15
N VAL A 133 -0.46 16.64 -12.59
CA VAL A 133 -1.18 15.38 -12.75
C VAL A 133 -1.46 14.78 -11.37
N MET A 134 -2.70 14.39 -11.13
CA MET A 134 -3.07 13.58 -9.98
C MET A 134 -2.90 12.10 -10.34
N PHE A 135 -2.10 11.39 -9.57
CA PHE A 135 -1.90 9.96 -9.71
C PHE A 135 -2.65 9.19 -8.63
N TYR A 136 -3.40 8.18 -9.02
CA TYR A 136 -4.09 7.26 -8.13
C TYR A 136 -3.36 5.93 -8.11
N TYR A 137 -3.15 5.37 -6.93
CA TYR A 137 -2.37 4.16 -6.74
C TYR A 137 -3.26 2.98 -6.40
N GLY A 138 -3.14 1.89 -7.16
CA GLY A 138 -3.86 0.65 -6.88
C GLY A 138 -3.50 0.05 -5.51
N SER A 139 -4.46 -0.63 -4.89
CA SER A 139 -4.33 -1.14 -3.51
C SER A 139 -3.31 -2.25 -3.31
N SER A 140 -2.62 -2.73 -4.37
CA SER A 140 -1.59 -3.78 -4.25
C SER A 140 -0.42 -3.41 -3.33
N GLY A 141 -0.12 -2.10 -3.22
CA GLY A 141 0.93 -1.57 -2.34
C GLY A 141 0.43 -1.05 -0.99
N TYR A 142 -0.85 -1.19 -0.67
CA TYR A 142 -1.42 -0.64 0.56
C TYR A 142 -0.96 -1.44 1.79
N ASP A 143 -0.67 -0.73 2.86
CA ASP A 143 -0.60 -1.27 4.22
C ASP A 143 -2.00 -1.43 4.81
N SER A 144 -2.09 -1.98 6.04
CA SER A 144 -3.37 -2.23 6.70
C SER A 144 -4.19 -0.96 6.95
N ALA A 145 -3.55 0.16 7.26
CA ALA A 145 -4.24 1.43 7.53
C ALA A 145 -4.88 2.00 6.26
N LYS A 146 -4.14 2.00 5.15
CA LYS A 146 -4.65 2.44 3.85
C LYS A 146 -5.78 1.54 3.35
N MET A 147 -5.62 0.22 3.55
CA MET A 147 -6.65 -0.74 3.16
C MET A 147 -7.91 -0.60 4.00
N SER A 148 -7.80 -0.34 5.31
CA SER A 148 -8.95 -0.07 6.18
C SER A 148 -9.71 1.18 5.72
N LYS A 149 -9.00 2.27 5.39
CA LYS A 149 -9.63 3.49 4.87
C LYS A 149 -10.41 3.25 3.58
N LEU A 150 -9.81 2.50 2.64
CA LEU A 150 -10.50 2.14 1.38
C LEU A 150 -11.77 1.34 1.63
N ILE A 151 -11.70 0.33 2.51
CA ILE A 151 -12.84 -0.52 2.86
C ILE A 151 -13.92 0.27 3.59
N ASP A 152 -13.55 1.20 4.48
CA ASP A 152 -14.52 2.05 5.17
C ASP A 152 -15.34 2.88 4.20
N GLY A 153 -14.70 3.53 3.23
CA GLY A 153 -15.41 4.28 2.20
C GLY A 153 -16.34 3.38 1.36
N MET A 154 -15.89 2.19 0.98
CA MET A 154 -16.75 1.24 0.25
C MET A 154 -17.93 0.71 1.10
N ILE A 155 -17.77 0.61 2.42
CA ILE A 155 -18.86 0.26 3.35
C ILE A 155 -19.90 1.39 3.39
N GLU A 156 -19.47 2.65 3.39
CA GLU A 156 -20.37 3.81 3.32
C GLU A 156 -21.14 3.81 2.01
N ASP A 157 -20.45 3.67 0.87
CA ASP A 157 -21.12 3.55 -0.45
C ASP A 157 -22.15 2.41 -0.48
N ALA A 158 -21.79 1.24 0.07
CA ALA A 158 -22.72 0.10 0.13
C ALA A 158 -23.96 0.39 0.99
N LYS A 159 -23.78 1.04 2.15
CA LYS A 159 -24.89 1.44 3.03
C LYS A 159 -25.82 2.46 2.37
N ASP A 160 -25.26 3.43 1.66
CA ASP A 160 -26.03 4.44 0.95
C ASP A 160 -26.91 3.82 -0.14
N LEU A 161 -26.49 2.69 -0.71
CA LEU A 161 -27.28 1.88 -1.64
C LEU A 161 -28.21 0.88 -0.93
N GLY A 162 -28.30 0.88 0.41
CA GLY A 162 -29.10 -0.09 1.16
C GLY A 162 -28.55 -1.52 1.14
N ILE A 163 -27.28 -1.71 0.75
CA ILE A 163 -26.64 -3.02 0.69
C ILE A 163 -26.19 -3.45 2.09
N GLU A 164 -26.59 -4.66 2.48
CA GLU A 164 -26.16 -5.23 3.75
C GLU A 164 -24.65 -5.53 3.76
N THR A 165 -23.96 -4.97 4.75
CA THR A 165 -22.52 -5.18 5.01
C THR A 165 -22.35 -6.09 6.22
N LEU A 166 -21.10 -6.50 6.51
CA LEU A 166 -20.80 -7.21 7.75
C LEU A 166 -21.17 -6.35 8.97
N PRO A 167 -21.58 -6.98 10.08
CA PRO A 167 -21.81 -6.27 11.34
C PRO A 167 -20.58 -5.48 11.79
N ALA A 168 -20.78 -4.31 12.40
CA ALA A 168 -19.68 -3.42 12.82
C ALA A 168 -18.63 -4.15 13.69
N GLY A 169 -19.07 -5.00 14.61
CA GLY A 169 -18.15 -5.79 15.45
C GLY A 169 -17.27 -6.79 14.69
N GLU A 170 -17.75 -7.35 13.59
CA GLU A 170 -16.95 -8.21 12.71
C GLU A 170 -15.94 -7.40 11.90
N ILE A 171 -16.36 -6.25 11.39
CA ILE A 171 -15.46 -5.32 10.67
C ILE A 171 -14.34 -4.86 11.58
N GLU A 172 -14.64 -4.46 12.82
CA GLU A 172 -13.64 -4.05 13.80
C GLU A 172 -12.70 -5.20 14.19
N ARG A 173 -13.21 -6.43 14.34
CA ARG A 173 -12.38 -7.59 14.59
C ARG A 173 -11.40 -7.84 13.43
N MET A 174 -11.89 -7.83 12.20
CA MET A 174 -11.06 -7.98 11.01
C MET A 174 -9.99 -6.88 10.93
N LYS A 175 -10.35 -5.61 11.21
CA LYS A 175 -9.40 -4.49 11.22
C LYS A 175 -8.31 -4.66 12.27
N ARG A 176 -8.62 -5.17 13.47
CA ARG A 176 -7.63 -5.50 14.51
C ARG A 176 -6.66 -6.59 14.06
N GLU A 177 -7.15 -7.58 13.33
CA GLU A 177 -6.32 -8.64 12.77
C GLU A 177 -5.45 -8.12 11.61
N TRP A 178 -5.91 -7.09 10.90
CA TRP A 178 -5.13 -6.42 9.84
C TRP A 178 -4.08 -5.46 10.41
N GLY A 179 -4.33 -4.81 11.53
CA GLY A 179 -3.45 -3.86 12.24
C GLY A 179 -2.59 -4.53 13.28
#